data_66b9e625fb89b4f08b09b5b39f3df3d6
#
_entry.id   66b9e625fb89b4f08b09b5b39f3df3d6
#
_cell.length_a   1.000
_cell.length_b   1.000
_cell.length_c   1.000
_cell.angle_alpha   90.00
_cell.angle_beta   90.00
_cell.angle_gamma   90.00
#
_symmetry.space_group_name_H-M   'P 1'
#
loop_
_entity.id
_entity.type
_entity.pdbx_description
1 polymer ?
#
loop_
_entity_poly.entity_id
_entity_poly.type
_entity_poly.pdbx_seq_one_letter_code
_entity_poly.pdbx_strand_id
1 'polypeptide(L)'
;MGLLQNPNILFLNKNWAKAAIEAGAVTGVTADDLKDGLNLKADQMEAMLRYFRDNDMNGNGKTDDERPLSFVYNNWQGNQCDLYGMFGLNDNLEHRIIVDGKVTYTVLDERFKEATNFLAKWVSENLIDKVSFELSQDNFLANGKGLETYGAFYWWESETVVSNPKNYIVCNPIIGPHGDQTLCISNNPEVGAGEVIIFADCPNVEVLLAYFDRYYDPMISAQINYGPIGIVYEEQLDEKGMLVQKPLPEGVTSDELRLQNAPLGIIYLSDYAWNNVVNMEPRAKLRLERLTAHATPFMPANVKPCYSNLQFTLDELNTLANYETNLNDYIRTNLIKWLMGGGVSDAQWETFQKDLNGKCNIGGIQKVYQDAYDRYITK
;
A
#
# COMPACT_ATOMS: atom_id res chain seq x y z
N MET A 1 1.74 5.12 -13.13
CA MET A 1 1.96 4.20 -11.99
C MET A 1 0.63 3.59 -11.63
N GLY A 2 0.52 2.28 -11.61
CA GLY A 2 -0.71 1.60 -11.25
C GLY A 2 -0.99 1.61 -9.75
N LEU A 3 -2.24 1.52 -9.38
CA LEU A 3 -2.71 1.39 -8.00
C LEU A 3 -2.02 0.27 -7.22
N LEU A 4 -1.63 -0.81 -7.90
CA LEU A 4 -1.00 -1.97 -7.28
C LEU A 4 0.47 -1.75 -6.91
N GLN A 5 1.16 -0.81 -7.57
CA GLN A 5 2.58 -0.51 -7.27
C GLN A 5 2.73 0.41 -6.06
N ASN A 6 1.74 1.26 -5.81
CA ASN A 6 1.70 2.12 -4.63
C ASN A 6 0.26 2.23 -4.12
N PRO A 7 -0.18 1.26 -3.31
CA PRO A 7 -1.56 1.21 -2.85
C PRO A 7 -1.86 2.15 -1.67
N ASN A 8 -0.85 2.80 -1.09
CA ASN A 8 -1.00 3.55 0.15
C ASN A 8 -0.75 5.04 -0.02
N ILE A 9 -1.53 5.85 0.69
CA ILE A 9 -1.25 7.25 0.99
C ILE A 9 -1.53 7.50 2.47
N LEU A 10 -0.86 8.51 3.03
CA LEU A 10 -1.04 8.92 4.41
C LEU A 10 -2.25 9.84 4.53
N PHE A 11 -3.24 9.45 5.31
CA PHE A 11 -4.37 10.29 5.70
C PHE A 11 -4.16 10.87 7.10
N LEU A 12 -4.49 12.14 7.27
CA LEU A 12 -4.40 12.88 8.53
C LEU A 12 -5.75 13.52 8.85
N ASN A 13 -6.25 13.35 10.07
CA ASN A 13 -7.44 14.05 10.54
C ASN A 13 -7.14 15.53 10.66
N LYS A 14 -7.71 16.34 9.76
CA LYS A 14 -7.44 17.79 9.71
C LYS A 14 -7.98 18.55 10.91
N ASN A 15 -9.06 18.06 11.55
CA ASN A 15 -9.63 18.70 12.73
C ASN A 15 -8.74 18.49 13.95
N TRP A 16 -8.19 17.29 14.11
CA TRP A 16 -7.22 16.97 15.16
C TRP A 16 -5.90 17.74 14.94
N ALA A 17 -5.41 17.76 13.69
CA ALA A 17 -4.22 18.52 13.34
C ALA A 17 -4.41 20.04 13.60
N LYS A 18 -5.59 20.59 13.26
CA LYS A 18 -5.93 21.97 13.55
C LYS A 18 -5.90 22.26 15.05
N ALA A 19 -6.49 21.39 15.87
CA ALA A 19 -6.47 21.55 17.33
C ALA A 19 -5.03 21.53 17.88
N ALA A 20 -4.17 20.64 17.38
CA ALA A 20 -2.76 20.59 17.78
C ALA A 20 -2.00 21.87 17.41
N ILE A 21 -2.26 22.45 16.23
CA ILE A 21 -1.67 23.72 15.78
C ILE A 21 -2.16 24.89 16.64
N GLU A 22 -3.47 25.00 16.87
CA GLU A 22 -4.09 26.07 17.67
C GLU A 22 -3.65 26.02 19.14
N ALA A 23 -3.35 24.82 19.67
CA ALA A 23 -2.77 24.64 21.00
C ALA A 23 -1.27 24.98 21.07
N GLY A 24 -0.63 25.30 19.93
CA GLY A 24 0.81 25.57 19.86
C GLY A 24 1.70 24.34 20.03
N ALA A 25 1.13 23.14 19.91
CA ALA A 25 1.87 21.88 20.02
C ALA A 25 2.79 21.62 18.81
N VAL A 26 2.45 22.22 17.66
CA VAL A 26 3.21 22.06 16.41
C VAL A 26 3.65 23.41 15.90
N THR A 27 4.91 23.53 15.46
CA THR A 27 5.49 24.75 14.90
C THR A 27 5.79 24.60 13.41
N GLY A 28 5.70 25.72 12.68
CA GLY A 28 6.03 25.76 11.24
C GLY A 28 4.97 25.13 10.33
N VAL A 29 3.78 24.85 10.86
CA VAL A 29 2.57 24.46 10.14
C VAL A 29 1.42 25.34 10.63
N THR A 30 0.59 25.79 9.73
CA THR A 30 -0.58 26.63 10.03
C THR A 30 -1.88 25.92 9.65
N ALA A 31 -3.02 26.43 10.14
CA ALA A 31 -4.32 25.88 9.76
C ALA A 31 -4.60 25.98 8.24
N ASP A 32 -4.03 26.98 7.57
CA ASP A 32 -4.18 27.19 6.12
C ASP A 32 -3.43 26.14 5.27
N ASP A 33 -2.46 25.45 5.88
CA ASP A 33 -1.70 24.36 5.24
C ASP A 33 -2.48 23.04 5.23
N LEU A 34 -3.56 22.91 6.02
CA LEU A 34 -4.35 21.69 6.19
C LEU A 34 -5.23 21.38 4.97
N LYS A 35 -4.60 20.94 3.90
CA LYS A 35 -5.19 20.49 2.62
C LYS A 35 -4.42 19.34 2.03
N ASP A 36 -5.00 18.66 1.03
CA ASP A 36 -4.31 17.58 0.31
C ASP A 36 -2.95 18.05 -0.20
N GLY A 37 -1.92 17.22 0.01
CA GLY A 37 -0.54 17.53 -0.32
C GLY A 37 0.25 18.19 0.81
N LEU A 38 -0.25 18.17 2.05
CA LEU A 38 0.48 18.65 3.21
C LEU A 38 1.84 17.96 3.34
N ASN A 39 2.91 18.77 3.45
CA ASN A 39 4.25 18.29 3.76
C ASN A 39 4.51 18.43 5.27
N LEU A 40 4.83 17.33 5.92
CA LEU A 40 5.20 17.29 7.33
C LEU A 40 6.61 16.74 7.49
N LYS A 41 7.40 17.37 8.32
CA LYS A 41 8.65 16.79 8.82
C LYS A 41 8.34 15.79 9.93
N ALA A 42 9.25 14.84 10.14
CA ALA A 42 9.10 13.80 11.15
C ALA A 42 8.88 14.36 12.56
N ASP A 43 9.54 15.46 12.93
CA ASP A 43 9.36 16.15 14.22
C ASP A 43 8.00 16.85 14.34
N GLN A 44 7.48 17.40 13.26
CA GLN A 44 6.13 17.98 13.20
C GLN A 44 5.05 16.91 13.33
N MET A 45 5.23 15.80 12.61
CA MET A 45 4.33 14.64 12.73
C MET A 45 4.36 14.08 14.14
N GLU A 46 5.55 13.87 14.71
CA GLU A 46 5.74 13.39 16.08
C GLU A 46 5.02 14.30 17.10
N ALA A 47 5.11 15.61 16.94
CA ALA A 47 4.43 16.58 17.81
C ALA A 47 2.90 16.49 17.69
N MET A 48 2.36 16.34 16.46
CA MET A 48 0.92 16.13 16.26
C MET A 48 0.45 14.82 16.92
N LEU A 49 1.17 13.72 16.68
CA LEU A 49 0.82 12.41 17.23
C LEU A 49 0.83 12.41 18.77
N ARG A 50 1.79 13.13 19.41
CA ARG A 50 1.79 13.29 20.88
C ARG A 50 0.55 14.06 21.34
N TYR A 51 0.19 15.13 20.65
CA TYR A 51 -1.02 15.87 20.98
C TYR A 51 -2.27 15.00 20.86
N PHE A 52 -2.39 14.17 19.81
CA PHE A 52 -3.51 13.24 19.63
C PHE A 52 -3.58 12.21 20.75
N ARG A 53 -2.44 11.66 21.16
CA ARG A 53 -2.35 10.69 22.25
C ARG A 53 -2.77 11.26 23.60
N ASP A 54 -2.43 12.52 23.86
CA ASP A 54 -2.54 13.12 25.19
C ASP A 54 -3.89 13.84 25.42
N ASN A 55 -4.76 13.95 24.40
CA ASN A 55 -6.02 14.66 24.45
C ASN A 55 -7.20 13.82 23.94
N ASP A 56 -8.39 14.06 24.48
CA ASP A 56 -9.67 13.56 23.97
C ASP A 56 -10.00 14.27 22.66
N MET A 57 -9.59 13.67 21.55
CA MET A 57 -9.71 14.28 20.22
C MET A 57 -11.08 14.03 19.59
N ASN A 58 -11.78 12.99 20.01
CA ASN A 58 -13.07 12.59 19.47
C ASN A 58 -14.25 13.07 20.35
N GLY A 59 -13.96 13.68 21.53
CA GLY A 59 -14.95 14.32 22.40
C GLY A 59 -15.82 13.35 23.20
N ASN A 60 -15.37 12.12 23.43
CA ASN A 60 -16.14 11.11 24.14
C ASN A 60 -15.89 11.06 25.67
N GLY A 61 -14.99 11.93 26.17
CA GLY A 61 -14.60 12.01 27.58
C GLY A 61 -13.49 11.02 27.98
N LYS A 62 -12.83 10.37 27.02
CA LYS A 62 -11.69 9.47 27.23
C LYS A 62 -10.49 10.00 26.47
N THR A 63 -9.28 9.57 26.85
CA THR A 63 -8.02 9.91 26.20
C THR A 63 -7.18 8.67 25.89
N ASP A 64 -7.77 7.49 25.95
CA ASP A 64 -7.09 6.19 25.80
C ASP A 64 -7.63 5.37 24.62
N ASP A 65 -8.57 5.92 23.86
CA ASP A 65 -9.13 5.29 22.66
C ASP A 65 -8.75 6.00 21.35
N GLU A 66 -8.02 7.11 21.42
CA GLU A 66 -7.36 7.71 20.28
C GLU A 66 -6.20 6.86 19.77
N ARG A 67 -6.14 6.72 18.48
CA ARG A 67 -5.08 6.02 17.75
C ARG A 67 -4.32 7.03 16.91
N PRO A 68 -3.19 7.58 17.41
CA PRO A 68 -2.51 8.68 16.75
C PRO A 68 -2.08 8.35 15.33
N LEU A 69 -1.38 7.23 15.12
CA LEU A 69 -1.02 6.70 13.79
C LEU A 69 -1.30 5.19 13.76
N SER A 70 -2.06 4.75 12.78
CA SER A 70 -2.47 3.35 12.61
C SER A 70 -2.16 2.84 11.20
N PHE A 71 -1.93 1.54 11.10
CA PHE A 71 -1.77 0.76 9.88
C PHE A 71 -2.16 -0.70 10.13
N VAL A 72 -2.12 -1.54 9.13
CA VAL A 72 -2.28 -2.99 9.26
C VAL A 72 -0.93 -3.66 8.97
N TYR A 73 -0.28 -4.15 10.02
CA TYR A 73 1.06 -4.72 9.91
C TYR A 73 1.10 -5.88 8.91
N ASN A 74 2.08 -5.84 8.03
CA ASN A 74 2.34 -6.87 7.03
C ASN A 74 1.14 -7.19 6.10
N ASN A 75 0.23 -6.24 5.93
CA ASN A 75 -0.87 -6.36 4.97
C ASN A 75 -0.48 -5.78 3.61
N TRP A 76 -1.06 -6.27 2.53
CA TRP A 76 -0.73 -5.81 1.17
C TRP A 76 -1.07 -4.33 0.94
N GLN A 77 -1.99 -3.77 1.72
CA GLN A 77 -2.32 -2.34 1.72
C GLN A 77 -2.39 -1.81 3.14
N GLY A 78 -2.14 -0.51 3.31
CA GLY A 78 -2.19 0.16 4.60
C GLY A 78 -1.14 -0.35 5.59
N ASN A 79 0.03 -0.77 5.12
CA ASN A 79 1.08 -1.36 5.93
C ASN A 79 2.12 -0.32 6.40
N GLN A 80 3.10 -0.79 7.17
CA GLN A 80 4.16 0.02 7.79
C GLN A 80 5.27 0.46 6.84
N CYS A 81 5.36 -0.11 5.63
CA CYS A 81 6.54 0.04 4.78
C CYS A 81 6.77 1.50 4.34
N ASP A 82 5.69 2.28 4.17
CA ASP A 82 5.79 3.69 3.79
C ASP A 82 6.55 4.54 4.82
N LEU A 83 6.56 4.15 6.09
CA LEU A 83 7.29 4.85 7.14
C LEU A 83 8.82 4.78 6.96
N TYR A 84 9.32 3.76 6.29
CA TYR A 84 10.74 3.62 5.95
C TYR A 84 11.18 4.63 4.88
N GLY A 85 10.24 5.21 4.15
CA GLY A 85 10.48 6.29 3.20
C GLY A 85 11.10 7.56 3.81
N MET A 86 10.91 7.80 5.11
CA MET A 86 11.58 8.86 5.87
C MET A 86 13.11 8.72 5.92
N PHE A 87 13.63 7.54 5.58
CA PHE A 87 15.06 7.23 5.57
C PHE A 87 15.57 6.90 4.16
N GLY A 88 14.81 7.31 3.13
CA GLY A 88 15.18 7.08 1.74
C GLY A 88 15.08 5.62 1.29
N LEU A 89 14.30 4.79 1.99
CA LEU A 89 14.08 3.39 1.66
C LEU A 89 12.73 3.20 0.98
N ASN A 90 12.73 2.70 -0.25
CA ASN A 90 11.53 2.28 -0.96
C ASN A 90 11.19 0.84 -0.57
N ASP A 91 10.86 0.61 0.69
CA ASP A 91 10.64 -0.73 1.24
C ASP A 91 9.32 -1.34 0.74
N ASN A 92 9.14 -2.63 0.95
CA ASN A 92 7.90 -3.37 0.71
C ASN A 92 7.83 -4.61 1.62
N LEU A 93 6.76 -5.39 1.48
CA LEU A 93 6.53 -6.56 2.35
C LEU A 93 7.57 -7.67 2.18
N GLU A 94 8.14 -7.80 1.00
CA GLU A 94 9.22 -8.75 0.70
C GLU A 94 10.61 -8.17 0.97
N HIS A 95 10.68 -6.91 1.37
CA HIS A 95 11.93 -6.17 1.57
C HIS A 95 12.88 -6.22 0.35
N ARG A 96 12.31 -6.43 -0.85
CA ARG A 96 13.04 -6.67 -2.09
C ARG A 96 12.55 -5.74 -3.19
N ILE A 97 13.46 -4.96 -3.75
CA ILE A 97 13.22 -4.00 -4.83
C ILE A 97 14.32 -4.10 -5.88
N ILE A 98 14.13 -3.43 -7.00
CA ILE A 98 15.17 -3.24 -8.02
C ILE A 98 15.63 -1.78 -7.98
N VAL A 99 16.92 -1.57 -7.75
CA VAL A 99 17.56 -0.25 -7.77
C VAL A 99 18.63 -0.25 -8.86
N ASP A 100 18.55 0.67 -9.82
CA ASP A 100 19.49 0.75 -10.94
C ASP A 100 19.69 -0.59 -11.69
N GLY A 101 18.61 -1.35 -11.85
CA GLY A 101 18.63 -2.67 -12.50
C GLY A 101 19.17 -3.81 -11.65
N LYS A 102 19.44 -3.58 -10.37
CA LYS A 102 19.92 -4.59 -9.43
C LYS A 102 18.86 -4.94 -8.40
N VAL A 103 18.60 -6.22 -8.22
CA VAL A 103 17.75 -6.72 -7.13
C VAL A 103 18.46 -6.45 -5.80
N THR A 104 17.76 -5.76 -4.90
CA THR A 104 18.31 -5.27 -3.63
C THR A 104 17.33 -5.61 -2.50
N TYR A 105 17.87 -6.03 -1.35
CA TYR A 105 17.11 -6.20 -0.12
C TYR A 105 17.31 -5.00 0.79
N THR A 106 16.24 -4.29 1.14
CA THR A 106 16.27 -3.09 2.00
C THR A 106 16.77 -3.39 3.41
N VAL A 107 16.51 -4.59 3.92
CA VAL A 107 17.00 -5.08 5.24
C VAL A 107 18.51 -5.27 5.32
N LEU A 108 19.25 -5.15 4.24
CA LEU A 108 20.72 -5.17 4.23
C LEU A 108 21.33 -3.76 4.37
N ASP A 109 20.51 -2.71 4.30
CA ASP A 109 20.94 -1.32 4.39
C ASP A 109 20.96 -0.85 5.87
N GLU A 110 22.01 -0.15 6.29
CA GLU A 110 22.11 0.41 7.65
C GLU A 110 21.00 1.42 7.98
N ARG A 111 20.46 2.09 6.96
CA ARG A 111 19.30 2.98 7.10
C ARG A 111 18.06 2.23 7.57
N PHE A 112 17.92 0.94 7.25
CA PHE A 112 16.81 0.11 7.73
C PHE A 112 16.85 -0.08 9.25
N LYS A 113 18.05 -0.25 9.81
CA LYS A 113 18.28 -0.30 11.27
C LYS A 113 17.91 1.02 11.92
N GLU A 114 18.39 2.14 11.36
CA GLU A 114 18.11 3.48 11.86
C GLU A 114 16.60 3.76 11.84
N ALA A 115 15.92 3.51 10.72
CA ALA A 115 14.47 3.63 10.57
C ALA A 115 13.73 2.77 11.61
N THR A 116 14.13 1.52 11.78
CA THR A 116 13.53 0.61 12.75
C THR A 116 13.65 1.15 14.17
N ASN A 117 14.81 1.68 14.55
CA ASN A 117 15.03 2.28 15.88
C ASN A 117 14.19 3.55 16.09
N PHE A 118 14.09 4.38 15.06
CA PHE A 118 13.24 5.57 15.08
C PHE A 118 11.76 5.20 15.26
N LEU A 119 11.26 4.25 14.50
CA LEU A 119 9.88 3.78 14.60
C LEU A 119 9.59 3.05 15.92
N ALA A 120 10.55 2.29 16.43
CA ALA A 120 10.43 1.65 17.75
C ALA A 120 10.24 2.68 18.87
N LYS A 121 10.88 3.86 18.78
CA LYS A 121 10.62 4.98 19.68
C LYS A 121 9.15 5.43 19.58
N TRP A 122 8.63 5.62 18.37
CA TRP A 122 7.22 6.00 18.17
C TRP A 122 6.25 4.95 18.74
N VAL A 123 6.56 3.66 18.57
CA VAL A 123 5.78 2.56 19.18
C VAL A 123 5.86 2.62 20.71
N SER A 124 7.06 2.83 21.28
CA SER A 124 7.25 2.88 22.74
C SER A 124 6.51 4.05 23.39
N GLU A 125 6.39 5.17 22.67
CA GLU A 125 5.65 6.36 23.09
C GLU A 125 4.14 6.27 22.78
N ASN A 126 3.63 5.16 22.24
CA ASN A 126 2.24 4.99 21.77
C ASN A 126 1.82 6.03 20.71
N LEU A 127 2.75 6.53 19.89
CA LEU A 127 2.46 7.36 18.72
C LEU A 127 2.03 6.51 17.54
N ILE A 128 2.59 5.30 17.43
CA ILE A 128 2.07 4.22 16.60
C ILE A 128 1.23 3.32 17.49
N ASP A 129 -0.01 3.12 17.10
CA ASP A 129 -0.94 2.24 17.81
C ASP A 129 -0.40 0.79 17.81
N LYS A 130 -0.11 0.26 18.99
CA LYS A 130 0.42 -1.11 19.15
C LYS A 130 -0.55 -2.17 18.63
N VAL A 131 -1.84 -1.90 18.65
CA VAL A 131 -2.85 -2.81 18.10
C VAL A 131 -2.70 -2.97 16.59
N SER A 132 -2.08 -2.02 15.88
CA SER A 132 -1.76 -2.10 14.45
C SER A 132 -0.93 -3.34 14.08
N PHE A 133 -0.17 -3.90 15.02
CA PHE A 133 0.64 -5.11 14.81
C PHE A 133 -0.15 -6.42 14.88
N GLU A 134 -1.39 -6.38 15.36
CA GLU A 134 -2.27 -7.54 15.58
C GLU A 134 -3.59 -7.43 14.82
N LEU A 135 -3.92 -6.25 14.29
CA LEU A 135 -5.18 -6.03 13.57
C LEU A 135 -5.23 -6.80 12.26
N SER A 136 -6.36 -7.45 12.03
CA SER A 136 -6.76 -7.83 10.68
C SER A 136 -7.27 -6.60 9.91
N GLN A 137 -7.26 -6.67 8.59
CA GLN A 137 -7.83 -5.64 7.72
C GLN A 137 -9.29 -5.33 8.09
N ASP A 138 -10.11 -6.36 8.30
CA ASP A 138 -11.53 -6.21 8.61
C ASP A 138 -11.74 -5.46 9.94
N ASN A 139 -10.95 -5.79 10.97
CA ASN A 139 -11.00 -5.10 12.24
C ASN A 139 -10.51 -3.65 12.13
N PHE A 140 -9.47 -3.39 11.34
CA PHE A 140 -9.01 -2.03 11.07
C PHE A 140 -10.12 -1.19 10.41
N LEU A 141 -10.78 -1.71 9.38
CA LEU A 141 -11.89 -1.02 8.72
C LEU A 141 -13.09 -0.82 9.66
N ALA A 142 -13.44 -1.84 10.45
CA ALA A 142 -14.54 -1.76 11.40
C ALA A 142 -14.29 -0.72 12.50
N ASN A 143 -13.06 -0.65 13.03
CA ASN A 143 -12.68 0.33 14.06
C ASN A 143 -12.71 1.78 13.59
N GLY A 144 -12.54 2.03 12.29
CA GLY A 144 -12.64 3.37 11.71
C GLY A 144 -14.08 3.86 11.49
N LYS A 145 -15.07 2.96 11.62
CA LYS A 145 -16.48 3.32 11.45
C LYS A 145 -17.10 3.74 12.79
N GLY A 146 -17.93 4.75 12.75
CA GLY A 146 -18.57 5.32 13.95
C GLY A 146 -17.83 6.54 14.47
N LEU A 147 -17.36 6.46 15.72
CA LEU A 147 -16.59 7.53 16.35
C LEU A 147 -15.20 7.66 15.68
N GLU A 148 -14.72 8.88 15.48
CA GLU A 148 -13.39 9.13 14.93
C GLU A 148 -12.32 8.72 15.94
N THR A 149 -11.63 7.61 15.69
CA THR A 149 -10.55 7.09 16.54
C THR A 149 -9.17 7.22 15.92
N TYR A 150 -9.09 7.40 14.61
CA TYR A 150 -7.80 7.52 13.89
C TYR A 150 -7.38 8.97 13.71
N GLY A 151 -6.22 9.33 14.25
CA GLY A 151 -5.56 10.63 13.98
C GLY A 151 -4.91 10.64 12.60
N ALA A 152 -4.16 9.59 12.29
CA ALA A 152 -3.57 9.37 10.98
C ALA A 152 -3.55 7.87 10.65
N PHE A 153 -3.57 7.54 9.36
CA PHE A 153 -3.47 6.15 8.91
C PHE A 153 -3.00 6.06 7.46
N TYR A 154 -2.47 4.89 7.10
CA TYR A 154 -2.13 4.53 5.72
C TYR A 154 -3.24 3.71 5.11
N TRP A 155 -3.72 4.10 3.93
CA TRP A 155 -4.69 3.35 3.11
C TRP A 155 -4.73 3.91 1.69
N TRP A 156 -5.46 3.28 0.79
CA TRP A 156 -5.64 3.79 -0.59
C TRP A 156 -6.69 4.91 -0.70
N GLU A 157 -7.67 4.94 0.21
CA GLU A 157 -8.73 5.96 0.29
C GLU A 157 -9.28 6.04 1.71
N SER A 158 -9.76 7.21 2.12
CA SER A 158 -10.35 7.40 3.45
C SER A 158 -11.78 6.89 3.56
N GLU A 159 -12.50 6.84 2.45
CA GLU A 159 -13.93 6.51 2.37
C GLU A 159 -14.24 5.10 2.85
N THR A 160 -13.35 4.14 2.63
CA THR A 160 -13.50 2.77 3.13
C THR A 160 -13.13 2.63 4.60
N VAL A 161 -12.25 3.48 5.12
CA VAL A 161 -11.72 3.36 6.49
C VAL A 161 -12.61 4.07 7.51
N VAL A 162 -13.02 5.32 7.24
CA VAL A 162 -13.68 6.17 8.24
C VAL A 162 -15.10 6.56 7.85
N SER A 163 -15.93 6.93 8.84
CA SER A 163 -17.31 7.39 8.60
C SER A 163 -17.36 8.82 8.04
N ASN A 164 -16.39 9.67 8.38
CA ASN A 164 -16.32 11.07 7.96
C ASN A 164 -15.06 11.37 7.13
N PRO A 165 -14.95 10.86 5.89
CA PRO A 165 -13.74 10.99 5.06
C PRO A 165 -13.39 12.46 4.76
N LYS A 166 -14.35 13.38 4.80
CA LYS A 166 -14.14 14.83 4.60
C LYS A 166 -13.29 15.46 5.71
N ASN A 167 -13.16 14.82 6.86
CA ASN A 167 -12.31 15.26 7.96
C ASN A 167 -10.84 14.86 7.75
N TYR A 168 -10.52 14.11 6.71
CA TYR A 168 -9.18 13.63 6.43
C TYR A 168 -8.61 14.25 5.16
N ILE A 169 -7.36 14.69 5.25
CA ILE A 169 -6.56 15.17 4.13
C ILE A 169 -5.45 14.18 3.82
N VAL A 170 -4.97 14.23 2.59
CA VAL A 170 -3.80 13.46 2.16
C VAL A 170 -2.53 14.22 2.49
N CYS A 171 -1.61 13.57 3.19
CA CYS A 171 -0.24 14.06 3.34
C CYS A 171 0.66 13.48 2.25
N ASN A 172 1.62 14.25 1.79
CA ASN A 172 2.78 13.71 1.09
C ASN A 172 3.56 12.78 2.03
N PRO A 173 4.44 11.89 1.53
CA PRO A 173 5.32 11.12 2.39
C PRO A 173 6.02 12.01 3.41
N ILE A 174 6.19 11.52 4.63
CA ILE A 174 6.78 12.31 5.72
C ILE A 174 8.26 12.59 5.38
N ILE A 175 8.69 13.84 5.55
CA ILE A 175 10.08 14.25 5.41
C ILE A 175 10.85 13.76 6.64
N GLY A 176 11.79 12.86 6.43
CA GLY A 176 12.58 12.23 7.49
C GLY A 176 13.62 13.13 8.12
N PRO A 177 14.32 12.63 9.16
CA PRO A 177 15.32 13.41 9.90
C PRO A 177 16.47 13.91 9.03
N HIS A 178 16.79 13.20 7.96
CA HIS A 178 17.86 13.55 7.01
C HIS A 178 17.36 14.30 5.76
N GLY A 179 16.06 14.56 5.69
CA GLY A 179 15.42 15.23 4.54
C GLY A 179 14.93 14.29 3.45
N ASP A 180 15.11 12.99 3.63
CA ASP A 180 14.57 11.98 2.71
C ASP A 180 13.04 12.00 2.72
N GLN A 181 12.44 11.82 1.55
CA GLN A 181 11.00 11.81 1.35
C GLN A 181 10.65 10.89 0.19
N THR A 182 10.38 9.64 0.48
CA THR A 182 9.96 8.64 -0.51
C THR A 182 8.89 7.73 0.08
N LEU A 183 8.47 6.71 -0.65
CA LEU A 183 7.41 5.81 -0.21
C LEU A 183 7.71 4.38 -0.63
N CYS A 184 6.95 3.42 -0.12
CA CYS A 184 7.08 2.02 -0.47
C CYS A 184 6.70 1.75 -1.93
N ILE A 185 7.16 0.62 -2.47
CA ILE A 185 6.78 0.14 -3.80
C ILE A 185 6.40 -1.34 -3.70
N SER A 186 5.14 -1.64 -4.00
CA SER A 186 4.66 -3.02 -4.00
C SER A 186 5.26 -3.82 -5.17
N ASN A 187 5.59 -5.09 -4.92
CA ASN A 187 5.98 -6.05 -5.94
C ASN A 187 4.79 -6.71 -6.65
N ASN A 188 3.56 -6.27 -6.37
CA ASN A 188 2.38 -6.77 -7.06
C ASN A 188 2.45 -6.40 -8.55
N PRO A 189 2.30 -7.36 -9.46
CA PRO A 189 2.31 -7.07 -10.88
C PRO A 189 1.02 -6.36 -11.28
N GLU A 190 1.12 -5.37 -12.16
CA GLU A 190 -0.06 -4.73 -12.77
C GLU A 190 -0.77 -5.66 -13.75
N VAL A 191 -0.03 -6.63 -14.29
CA VAL A 191 -0.55 -7.68 -15.17
C VAL A 191 -0.19 -9.03 -14.56
N GLY A 192 -1.19 -9.78 -14.12
CA GLY A 192 -1.03 -11.15 -13.68
C GLY A 192 -0.72 -12.06 -14.89
N ALA A 193 0.16 -13.03 -14.68
CA ALA A 193 0.45 -14.07 -15.65
C ALA A 193 0.07 -15.44 -15.07
N GLY A 194 -0.41 -16.34 -15.94
CA GLY A 194 -0.79 -17.69 -15.50
C GLY A 194 -2.14 -17.78 -14.78
N GLU A 195 -3.00 -16.79 -14.95
CA GLU A 195 -4.34 -16.73 -14.33
C GLU A 195 -5.30 -17.79 -14.87
N VAL A 196 -4.99 -18.37 -16.03
CA VAL A 196 -5.78 -19.42 -16.68
C VAL A 196 -4.90 -20.61 -17.05
N ILE A 197 -5.38 -21.80 -16.72
CA ILE A 197 -4.75 -23.07 -17.09
C ILE A 197 -5.70 -23.83 -18.00
N ILE A 198 -5.26 -24.16 -19.20
CA ILE A 198 -5.97 -25.03 -20.14
C ILE A 198 -5.30 -26.40 -20.09
N PHE A 199 -6.05 -27.43 -19.71
CA PHE A 199 -5.55 -28.79 -19.67
C PHE A 199 -5.32 -29.34 -21.09
N ALA A 200 -4.31 -30.22 -21.23
CA ALA A 200 -3.90 -30.75 -22.52
C ALA A 200 -4.99 -31.60 -23.24
N ASP A 201 -5.95 -32.15 -22.49
CA ASP A 201 -7.08 -32.92 -22.97
C ASP A 201 -8.34 -32.10 -23.21
N CYS A 202 -8.27 -30.77 -23.15
CA CYS A 202 -9.39 -29.89 -23.45
C CYS A 202 -9.84 -30.08 -24.92
N PRO A 203 -11.10 -30.50 -25.18
CA PRO A 203 -11.51 -30.89 -26.56
C PRO A 203 -11.75 -29.64 -27.46
N ASN A 204 -11.91 -28.45 -26.90
CA ASN A 204 -12.32 -27.26 -27.63
C ASN A 204 -11.44 -26.04 -27.27
N VAL A 205 -10.12 -26.19 -27.32
CA VAL A 205 -9.16 -25.14 -26.95
C VAL A 205 -9.39 -23.85 -27.74
N GLU A 206 -9.64 -23.93 -29.04
CA GLU A 206 -9.86 -22.76 -29.90
C GLU A 206 -11.09 -21.95 -29.47
N VAL A 207 -12.18 -22.65 -29.12
CA VAL A 207 -13.41 -22.00 -28.64
C VAL A 207 -13.16 -21.32 -27.30
N LEU A 208 -12.41 -21.96 -26.40
CA LEU A 208 -12.06 -21.41 -25.09
C LEU A 208 -11.15 -20.19 -25.22
N LEU A 209 -10.15 -20.24 -26.09
CA LEU A 209 -9.29 -19.09 -26.38
C LEU A 209 -10.08 -17.91 -26.97
N ALA A 210 -10.98 -18.18 -27.94
CA ALA A 210 -11.85 -17.15 -28.52
C ALA A 210 -12.80 -16.54 -27.47
N TYR A 211 -13.23 -17.33 -26.49
CA TYR A 211 -14.03 -16.82 -25.36
C TYR A 211 -13.20 -15.88 -24.47
N PHE A 212 -11.98 -16.25 -24.10
CA PHE A 212 -11.10 -15.40 -23.30
C PHE A 212 -10.61 -14.17 -24.04
N ASP A 213 -10.40 -14.26 -25.35
CA ASP A 213 -10.01 -13.13 -26.18
C ASP A 213 -11.04 -11.96 -26.12
N ARG A 214 -12.33 -12.28 -25.89
CA ARG A 214 -13.37 -11.28 -25.67
C ARG A 214 -13.13 -10.42 -24.42
N TYR A 215 -12.39 -10.91 -23.45
CA TYR A 215 -12.11 -10.18 -22.20
C TYR A 215 -11.10 -9.05 -22.39
N TYR A 216 -10.37 -9.04 -23.51
CA TYR A 216 -9.52 -7.93 -23.90
C TYR A 216 -10.27 -6.76 -24.54
N ASP A 217 -11.56 -6.92 -24.89
CA ASP A 217 -12.42 -5.81 -25.25
C ASP A 217 -12.68 -4.94 -24.02
N PRO A 218 -12.32 -3.63 -24.04
CA PRO A 218 -12.42 -2.78 -22.86
C PRO A 218 -13.86 -2.62 -22.32
N MET A 219 -14.87 -2.65 -23.21
CA MET A 219 -16.29 -2.55 -22.82
C MET A 219 -16.76 -3.82 -22.11
N ILE A 220 -16.31 -4.98 -22.58
CA ILE A 220 -16.61 -6.27 -21.97
C ILE A 220 -15.85 -6.40 -20.65
N SER A 221 -14.56 -6.07 -20.64
CA SER A 221 -13.72 -6.14 -19.45
C SER A 221 -14.24 -5.24 -18.32
N ALA A 222 -14.71 -4.04 -18.63
CA ALA A 222 -15.32 -3.16 -17.64
C ALA A 222 -16.54 -3.81 -16.97
N GLN A 223 -17.43 -4.44 -17.77
CA GLN A 223 -18.63 -5.09 -17.23
C GLN A 223 -18.31 -6.36 -16.44
N ILE A 224 -17.31 -7.13 -16.86
CA ILE A 224 -16.85 -8.33 -16.13
C ILE A 224 -16.24 -7.95 -14.79
N ASN A 225 -15.52 -6.83 -14.71
CA ASN A 225 -14.87 -6.37 -13.49
C ASN A 225 -15.83 -5.73 -12.50
N TYR A 226 -16.75 -4.90 -12.96
CA TYR A 226 -17.59 -4.09 -12.08
C TYR A 226 -19.07 -4.49 -12.08
N GLY A 227 -19.56 -5.08 -13.16
CA GLY A 227 -20.96 -5.47 -13.35
C GLY A 227 -21.57 -4.87 -14.63
N PRO A 228 -22.79 -5.27 -15.00
CA PRO A 228 -23.36 -4.98 -16.32
C PRO A 228 -23.89 -3.54 -16.46
N ILE A 229 -24.01 -3.12 -17.71
CA ILE A 229 -24.79 -1.95 -18.12
C ILE A 229 -26.23 -2.10 -17.63
N GLY A 230 -26.82 -1.01 -17.18
CA GLY A 230 -28.16 -0.97 -16.58
C GLY A 230 -28.14 -1.15 -15.06
N ILE A 231 -27.16 -1.84 -14.49
CA ILE A 231 -26.99 -2.02 -13.05
C ILE A 231 -25.87 -1.13 -12.53
N VAL A 232 -24.63 -1.36 -12.95
CA VAL A 232 -23.44 -0.63 -12.49
C VAL A 232 -23.14 0.58 -13.37
N TYR A 233 -23.40 0.45 -14.63
CA TYR A 233 -23.26 1.54 -15.60
C TYR A 233 -24.63 2.03 -16.08
N GLU A 234 -24.68 3.31 -16.50
CA GLU A 234 -25.84 3.84 -17.18
C GLU A 234 -26.09 3.09 -18.48
N GLU A 235 -27.37 3.04 -18.92
CA GLU A 235 -27.75 2.40 -20.20
C GLU A 235 -27.20 3.14 -21.40
N GLN A 236 -26.99 4.46 -21.25
CA GLN A 236 -26.52 5.33 -22.32
C GLN A 236 -25.07 5.74 -22.06
N LEU A 237 -24.25 5.71 -23.10
CA LEU A 237 -22.92 6.27 -23.09
C LEU A 237 -22.98 7.80 -22.94
N ASP A 238 -21.94 8.39 -22.40
CA ASP A 238 -21.81 9.85 -22.36
C ASP A 238 -21.56 10.44 -23.77
N GLU A 239 -21.46 11.77 -23.86
CA GLU A 239 -21.20 12.50 -25.10
C GLU A 239 -19.87 12.11 -25.79
N LYS A 240 -18.97 11.49 -25.07
CA LYS A 240 -17.68 10.98 -25.57
C LYS A 240 -17.73 9.51 -25.96
N GLY A 241 -18.86 8.85 -25.79
CA GLY A 241 -19.04 7.43 -26.05
C GLY A 241 -18.48 6.53 -24.94
N MET A 242 -18.32 7.04 -23.72
CA MET A 242 -17.79 6.30 -22.57
C MET A 242 -18.93 5.73 -21.72
N LEU A 243 -18.69 4.56 -21.12
CA LEU A 243 -19.53 4.01 -20.06
C LEU A 243 -19.52 4.94 -18.84
N VAL A 244 -20.68 5.31 -18.33
CA VAL A 244 -20.83 6.13 -17.13
C VAL A 244 -21.12 5.23 -15.95
N GLN A 245 -20.22 5.17 -15.01
CA GLN A 245 -20.43 4.41 -13.77
C GLN A 245 -21.43 5.14 -12.88
N LYS A 246 -22.47 4.44 -12.44
CA LYS A 246 -23.49 4.98 -11.54
C LYS A 246 -22.89 5.27 -10.15
N PRO A 247 -23.41 6.27 -9.42
CA PRO A 247 -23.10 6.43 -8.01
C PRO A 247 -23.45 5.16 -7.23
N LEU A 248 -22.63 4.85 -6.23
CA LEU A 248 -22.94 3.71 -5.35
C LEU A 248 -24.25 3.94 -4.61
N PRO A 249 -25.12 2.92 -4.48
CA PRO A 249 -26.29 2.99 -3.63
C PRO A 249 -25.91 3.32 -2.18
N GLU A 250 -26.81 3.99 -1.47
CA GLU A 250 -26.59 4.32 -0.07
C GLU A 250 -26.35 3.07 0.79
N GLY A 251 -25.27 3.05 1.57
CA GLY A 251 -24.90 1.93 2.42
C GLY A 251 -24.26 0.74 1.71
N VAL A 252 -24.08 0.79 0.39
CA VAL A 252 -23.45 -0.28 -0.40
C VAL A 252 -22.02 0.10 -0.74
N THR A 253 -21.10 -0.80 -0.48
CA THR A 253 -19.69 -0.62 -0.90
C THR A 253 -19.48 -1.04 -2.36
N SER A 254 -18.40 -0.53 -2.97
CA SER A 254 -18.01 -0.94 -4.33
C SER A 254 -17.77 -2.45 -4.43
N ASP A 255 -17.18 -3.05 -3.39
CA ASP A 255 -16.89 -4.47 -3.37
C ASP A 255 -18.16 -5.31 -3.26
N GLU A 256 -19.12 -4.91 -2.43
CA GLU A 256 -20.43 -5.58 -2.34
C GLU A 256 -21.18 -5.52 -3.68
N LEU A 257 -21.18 -4.35 -4.33
CA LEU A 257 -21.85 -4.20 -5.63
C LEU A 257 -21.17 -5.09 -6.70
N ARG A 258 -19.84 -5.15 -6.71
CA ARG A 258 -19.06 -6.02 -7.60
C ARG A 258 -19.34 -7.49 -7.34
N LEU A 259 -19.26 -7.95 -6.09
CA LEU A 259 -19.51 -9.36 -5.72
C LEU A 259 -20.91 -9.83 -6.10
N GLN A 260 -21.89 -8.94 -6.07
CA GLN A 260 -23.27 -9.28 -6.43
C GLN A 260 -23.52 -9.31 -7.96
N ASN A 261 -22.77 -8.54 -8.74
CA ASN A 261 -23.13 -8.25 -10.13
C ASN A 261 -22.03 -8.57 -11.15
N ALA A 262 -20.77 -8.75 -10.72
CA ALA A 262 -19.66 -9.02 -11.63
C ALA A 262 -19.21 -10.50 -11.55
N PRO A 263 -18.92 -11.13 -12.69
CA PRO A 263 -18.37 -12.50 -12.72
C PRO A 263 -16.99 -12.61 -12.08
N LEU A 264 -16.24 -11.50 -11.99
CA LEU A 264 -14.88 -11.43 -11.43
C LEU A 264 -13.91 -12.47 -12.04
N GLY A 265 -13.96 -12.62 -13.36
CA GLY A 265 -13.07 -13.50 -14.09
C GLY A 265 -11.74 -12.82 -14.46
N ILE A 266 -11.18 -13.21 -15.62
CA ILE A 266 -10.00 -12.53 -16.18
C ILE A 266 -10.40 -11.09 -16.47
N ILE A 267 -9.62 -10.14 -15.93
CA ILE A 267 -9.90 -8.72 -16.03
C ILE A 267 -8.74 -8.05 -16.75
N TYR A 268 -9.03 -7.32 -17.81
CA TYR A 268 -8.06 -6.49 -18.50
C TYR A 268 -8.58 -5.06 -18.61
N LEU A 269 -8.24 -4.22 -17.67
CA LEU A 269 -8.55 -2.80 -17.67
C LEU A 269 -7.27 -1.98 -17.73
N SER A 270 -6.85 -1.63 -18.94
CA SER A 270 -5.68 -0.79 -19.17
C SER A 270 -5.94 0.69 -18.83
N ASP A 271 -4.88 1.47 -18.74
CA ASP A 271 -4.98 2.94 -18.64
C ASP A 271 -5.77 3.52 -19.84
N TYR A 272 -5.67 2.89 -21.02
CA TYR A 272 -6.48 3.27 -22.16
C TYR A 272 -7.99 3.13 -21.87
N ALA A 273 -8.40 2.01 -21.27
CA ALA A 273 -9.81 1.78 -20.94
C ALA A 273 -10.32 2.81 -19.93
N TRP A 274 -9.55 3.11 -18.90
CA TRP A 274 -9.90 4.13 -17.91
C TRP A 274 -9.96 5.56 -18.47
N ASN A 275 -9.19 5.86 -19.48
CA ASN A 275 -9.16 7.19 -20.06
C ASN A 275 -10.13 7.38 -21.24
N ASN A 276 -10.56 6.29 -21.90
CA ASN A 276 -11.30 6.37 -23.16
C ASN A 276 -12.60 5.55 -23.21
N VAL A 277 -12.82 4.64 -22.26
CA VAL A 277 -13.97 3.71 -22.30
C VAL A 277 -14.84 3.84 -21.06
N VAL A 278 -14.26 4.08 -19.90
CA VAL A 278 -15.00 4.16 -18.62
C VAL A 278 -14.86 5.55 -18.01
N ASN A 279 -15.99 6.24 -17.83
CA ASN A 279 -16.05 7.43 -17.00
C ASN A 279 -16.29 6.98 -15.55
N MET A 280 -15.19 6.96 -14.76
CA MET A 280 -15.20 6.49 -13.38
C MET A 280 -16.13 7.29 -12.49
N GLU A 281 -16.67 6.65 -11.48
CA GLU A 281 -17.42 7.34 -10.44
C GLU A 281 -16.49 8.33 -9.68
N PRO A 282 -17.05 9.43 -9.13
CA PRO A 282 -16.25 10.54 -8.60
C PRO A 282 -15.25 10.13 -7.52
N ARG A 283 -15.56 9.13 -6.66
CA ARG A 283 -14.70 8.65 -5.59
C ARG A 283 -13.47 7.93 -6.15
N ALA A 284 -13.66 7.03 -7.13
CA ALA A 284 -12.56 6.33 -7.77
C ALA A 284 -11.63 7.30 -8.52
N LYS A 285 -12.21 8.32 -9.15
CA LYS A 285 -11.46 9.38 -9.84
C LYS A 285 -10.62 10.18 -8.83
N LEU A 286 -11.22 10.64 -7.72
CA LEU A 286 -10.51 11.38 -6.67
C LEU A 286 -9.35 10.56 -6.08
N ARG A 287 -9.56 9.26 -5.85
CA ARG A 287 -8.49 8.36 -5.38
C ARG A 287 -7.32 8.32 -6.36
N LEU A 288 -7.59 8.17 -7.65
CA LEU A 288 -6.54 8.14 -8.67
C LEU A 288 -5.81 9.49 -8.78
N GLU A 289 -6.53 10.60 -8.71
CA GLU A 289 -5.97 11.95 -8.68
C GLU A 289 -5.05 12.14 -7.47
N ARG A 290 -5.47 11.74 -6.27
CA ARG A 290 -4.69 11.80 -5.03
C ARG A 290 -3.41 10.96 -5.12
N LEU A 291 -3.49 9.72 -5.59
CA LEU A 291 -2.32 8.86 -5.81
C LEU A 291 -1.34 9.48 -6.81
N THR A 292 -1.85 9.99 -7.93
CA THR A 292 -1.03 10.63 -8.95
C THR A 292 -0.33 11.88 -8.44
N ALA A 293 -1.02 12.71 -7.64
CA ALA A 293 -0.47 13.95 -7.12
C ALA A 293 0.47 13.76 -5.94
N HIS A 294 0.19 12.78 -5.06
CA HIS A 294 0.82 12.69 -3.74
C HIS A 294 1.67 11.43 -3.53
N ALA A 295 1.68 10.49 -4.46
CA ALA A 295 2.57 9.33 -4.46
C ALA A 295 3.59 9.38 -5.61
N THR A 296 3.14 9.54 -6.84
CA THR A 296 3.98 9.48 -8.05
C THR A 296 5.22 10.40 -8.01
N PRO A 297 5.14 11.67 -7.55
CA PRO A 297 6.30 12.56 -7.52
C PRO A 297 7.42 12.11 -6.58
N PHE A 298 7.10 11.24 -5.62
CA PHE A 298 8.02 10.77 -4.59
C PHE A 298 8.66 9.42 -4.89
N MET A 299 8.38 8.86 -6.07
CA MET A 299 8.99 7.60 -6.54
C MET A 299 10.26 7.90 -7.32
N PRO A 300 11.44 7.42 -6.88
CA PRO A 300 12.66 7.55 -7.65
C PRO A 300 12.58 6.79 -8.99
N ALA A 301 13.02 7.42 -10.06
CA ALA A 301 12.96 6.84 -11.40
C ALA A 301 13.81 5.56 -11.58
N ASN A 302 14.84 5.40 -10.74
CA ASN A 302 15.74 4.26 -10.76
C ASN A 302 15.30 3.09 -9.87
N VAL A 303 14.19 3.24 -9.14
CA VAL A 303 13.59 2.17 -8.30
C VAL A 303 12.42 1.54 -9.04
N LYS A 304 12.38 0.22 -9.08
CA LYS A 304 11.35 -0.56 -9.74
C LYS A 304 10.88 -1.72 -8.87
N PRO A 305 9.63 -2.18 -9.04
CA PRO A 305 9.17 -3.42 -8.42
C PRO A 305 10.01 -4.62 -8.85
N CYS A 306 10.28 -5.52 -7.92
CA CYS A 306 10.79 -6.84 -8.23
C CYS A 306 9.60 -7.81 -8.26
N TYR A 307 8.89 -7.85 -9.38
CA TYR A 307 7.64 -8.59 -9.52
C TYR A 307 7.75 -10.05 -9.12
N SER A 308 6.70 -10.57 -8.50
CA SER A 308 6.61 -11.98 -8.08
C SER A 308 6.36 -12.95 -9.25
N ASN A 309 5.92 -12.45 -10.40
CA ASN A 309 5.59 -13.25 -11.59
C ASN A 309 6.74 -13.40 -12.59
N LEU A 310 7.98 -13.19 -12.16
CA LEU A 310 9.16 -13.48 -12.97
C LEU A 310 9.23 -14.97 -13.33
N GLN A 311 9.79 -15.25 -14.51
CA GLN A 311 9.94 -16.64 -14.98
C GLN A 311 11.19 -17.29 -14.35
N PHE A 312 10.99 -18.35 -13.59
CA PHE A 312 12.05 -19.08 -12.90
C PHE A 312 12.31 -20.43 -13.56
N THR A 313 13.55 -20.86 -13.54
CA THR A 313 13.95 -22.25 -13.86
C THR A 313 13.60 -23.18 -12.70
N LEU A 314 13.63 -24.50 -12.94
CA LEU A 314 13.34 -25.49 -11.89
C LEU A 314 14.33 -25.39 -10.70
N ASP A 315 15.61 -25.18 -10.97
CA ASP A 315 16.63 -25.03 -9.92
C ASP A 315 16.43 -23.76 -9.10
N GLU A 316 16.02 -22.68 -9.75
CA GLU A 316 15.65 -21.43 -9.08
C GLU A 316 14.41 -21.62 -8.19
N LEU A 317 13.36 -22.28 -8.70
CA LEU A 317 12.17 -22.62 -7.90
C LEU A 317 12.52 -23.49 -6.70
N ASN A 318 13.41 -24.48 -6.84
CA ASN A 318 13.89 -25.29 -5.73
C ASN A 318 14.62 -24.42 -4.68
N THR A 319 15.41 -23.44 -5.11
CA THR A 319 16.09 -22.52 -4.20
C THR A 319 15.08 -21.65 -3.43
N LEU A 320 14.10 -21.07 -4.12
CA LEU A 320 13.05 -20.27 -3.48
C LEU A 320 12.23 -21.11 -2.50
N ALA A 321 11.78 -22.29 -2.91
CA ALA A 321 11.01 -23.21 -2.07
C ALA A 321 11.73 -23.60 -0.76
N ASN A 322 13.06 -23.72 -0.81
CA ASN A 322 13.86 -24.12 0.35
C ASN A 322 14.15 -22.97 1.32
N TYR A 323 14.20 -21.70 0.86
CA TYR A 323 14.75 -20.63 1.66
C TYR A 323 13.85 -19.39 1.79
N GLU A 324 12.98 -19.07 0.81
CA GLU A 324 12.28 -17.78 0.78
C GLU A 324 11.28 -17.63 1.94
N THR A 325 10.50 -18.65 2.24
CA THR A 325 9.57 -18.62 3.38
C THR A 325 10.32 -18.39 4.70
N ASN A 326 11.43 -19.13 4.90
CA ASN A 326 12.24 -18.96 6.10
C ASN A 326 12.88 -17.57 6.19
N LEU A 327 13.34 -16.99 5.06
CA LEU A 327 13.86 -15.64 5.00
C LEU A 327 12.81 -14.62 5.44
N ASN A 328 11.64 -14.68 4.83
CA ASN A 328 10.54 -13.74 5.10
C ASN A 328 10.07 -13.83 6.56
N ASP A 329 9.91 -15.04 7.10
CA ASP A 329 9.52 -15.25 8.49
C ASP A 329 10.59 -14.78 9.47
N TYR A 330 11.87 -14.98 9.14
CA TYR A 330 12.98 -14.51 9.97
C TYR A 330 13.02 -12.98 10.03
N ILE A 331 12.88 -12.30 8.89
CA ILE A 331 12.84 -10.83 8.84
C ILE A 331 11.64 -10.33 9.64
N ARG A 332 10.44 -10.81 9.34
CA ARG A 332 9.19 -10.39 9.98
C ARG A 332 9.21 -10.55 11.50
N THR A 333 9.71 -11.70 11.98
CA THR A 333 9.80 -12.00 13.41
C THR A 333 10.77 -11.06 14.15
N ASN A 334 11.92 -10.77 13.54
CA ASN A 334 12.87 -9.85 14.14
C ASN A 334 12.35 -8.41 14.10
N LEU A 335 11.77 -7.98 12.99
CA LEU A 335 11.24 -6.64 12.82
C LEU A 335 10.16 -6.32 13.87
N ILE A 336 9.14 -7.18 14.01
CA ILE A 336 8.08 -6.96 15.01
C ILE A 336 8.66 -6.95 16.44
N LYS A 337 9.61 -7.84 16.73
CA LYS A 337 10.30 -7.89 18.03
C LYS A 337 11.03 -6.58 18.33
N TRP A 338 11.71 -5.99 17.35
CA TRP A 338 12.43 -4.73 17.54
C TRP A 338 11.48 -3.54 17.64
N LEU A 339 10.49 -3.44 16.79
CA LEU A 339 9.51 -2.36 16.84
C LEU A 339 8.75 -2.35 18.16
N MET A 340 8.35 -3.52 18.67
CA MET A 340 7.63 -3.63 19.94
C MET A 340 8.56 -3.61 21.16
N GLY A 341 9.83 -3.98 20.99
CA GLY A 341 10.82 -4.12 22.07
C GLY A 341 11.72 -2.90 22.29
N GLY A 342 11.48 -1.79 21.59
CA GLY A 342 12.22 -0.53 21.77
C GLY A 342 13.49 -0.41 20.90
N GLY A 343 13.58 -1.20 19.83
CA GLY A 343 14.64 -1.09 18.83
C GLY A 343 15.58 -2.29 18.75
N VAL A 344 16.63 -2.14 17.95
CA VAL A 344 17.66 -3.14 17.70
C VAL A 344 19.05 -2.59 18.05
N SER A 345 19.79 -3.31 18.88
CA SER A 345 21.19 -2.99 19.21
C SER A 345 22.14 -3.38 18.07
N ASP A 346 23.37 -2.82 18.09
CA ASP A 346 24.41 -3.14 17.11
C ASP A 346 24.70 -4.66 17.07
N ALA A 347 24.85 -5.29 18.21
CA ALA A 347 25.13 -6.73 18.31
C ALA A 347 23.96 -7.61 17.76
N GLN A 348 22.71 -7.18 17.98
CA GLN A 348 21.54 -7.85 17.40
C GLN A 348 21.49 -7.68 15.88
N TRP A 349 21.80 -6.47 15.40
CA TRP A 349 21.86 -6.18 13.97
C TRP A 349 22.95 -6.98 13.26
N GLU A 350 24.17 -7.02 13.80
CA GLU A 350 25.27 -7.85 13.28
C GLU A 350 24.89 -9.34 13.22
N THR A 351 24.23 -9.84 14.26
CA THR A 351 23.74 -11.22 14.30
C THR A 351 22.70 -11.46 13.22
N PHE A 352 21.77 -10.54 13.05
CA PHE A 352 20.73 -10.61 12.02
C PHE A 352 21.35 -10.63 10.62
N GLN A 353 22.26 -9.73 10.30
CA GLN A 353 22.96 -9.68 9.02
C GLN A 353 23.72 -10.98 8.73
N LYS A 354 24.37 -11.55 9.73
CA LYS A 354 25.04 -12.84 9.62
C LYS A 354 24.07 -13.99 9.35
N ASP A 355 22.94 -13.99 10.03
CA ASP A 355 21.91 -15.03 9.90
C ASP A 355 21.16 -14.94 8.57
N LEU A 356 20.88 -13.74 8.05
CA LEU A 356 20.34 -13.54 6.71
C LEU A 356 21.21 -14.22 5.63
N ASN A 357 22.53 -14.10 5.74
CA ASN A 357 23.47 -14.73 4.82
C ASN A 357 23.67 -16.21 5.10
N GLY A 358 23.86 -16.60 6.36
CA GLY A 358 24.27 -17.95 6.74
C GLY A 358 23.11 -18.94 6.86
N LYS A 359 21.96 -18.51 7.43
CA LYS A 359 20.81 -19.39 7.69
C LYS A 359 19.70 -19.23 6.65
N CYS A 360 19.47 -18.00 6.20
CA CYS A 360 18.35 -17.70 5.29
C CYS A 360 18.75 -17.65 3.82
N ASN A 361 20.04 -17.73 3.50
CA ASN A 361 20.56 -17.73 2.12
C ASN A 361 20.08 -16.53 1.28
N ILE A 362 20.02 -15.33 1.88
CA ILE A 362 19.50 -14.14 1.21
C ILE A 362 20.25 -13.85 -0.11
N GLY A 363 21.58 -14.06 -0.14
CA GLY A 363 22.38 -13.88 -1.36
C GLY A 363 22.01 -14.85 -2.47
N GLY A 364 21.67 -16.10 -2.14
CA GLY A 364 21.18 -17.08 -3.12
C GLY A 364 19.83 -16.71 -3.69
N ILE A 365 18.91 -16.26 -2.84
CA ILE A 365 17.58 -15.78 -3.26
C ILE A 365 17.72 -14.52 -4.12
N GLN A 366 18.55 -13.56 -3.70
CA GLN A 366 18.82 -12.34 -4.45
C GLN A 366 19.35 -12.64 -5.86
N LYS A 367 20.27 -13.60 -5.98
CA LYS A 367 20.78 -14.05 -7.27
C LYS A 367 19.70 -14.65 -8.15
N VAL A 368 18.82 -15.49 -7.60
CA VAL A 368 17.69 -16.07 -8.33
C VAL A 368 16.81 -15.01 -8.93
N TYR A 369 16.42 -14.01 -8.13
CA TYR A 369 15.61 -12.89 -8.62
C TYR A 369 16.35 -12.01 -9.63
N GLN A 370 17.66 -11.80 -9.47
CA GLN A 370 18.47 -11.06 -10.44
C GLN A 370 18.54 -11.80 -11.78
N ASP A 371 18.84 -13.08 -11.77
CA ASP A 371 18.94 -13.89 -13.00
C ASP A 371 17.59 -13.93 -13.74
N ALA A 372 16.48 -14.03 -12.99
CA ALA A 372 15.14 -14.00 -13.57
C ALA A 372 14.78 -12.62 -14.15
N TYR A 373 15.16 -11.54 -13.46
CA TYR A 373 14.97 -10.18 -13.94
C TYR A 373 15.80 -9.89 -15.20
N ASP A 374 17.05 -10.30 -15.23
CA ASP A 374 17.94 -10.13 -16.38
C ASP A 374 17.38 -10.84 -17.62
N ARG A 375 16.81 -12.04 -17.45
CA ARG A 375 16.10 -12.74 -18.53
C ARG A 375 14.84 -12.01 -18.98
N TYR A 376 14.14 -11.36 -18.07
CA TYR A 376 12.93 -10.60 -18.37
C TYR A 376 13.20 -9.34 -19.20
N ILE A 377 14.26 -8.59 -18.88
CA ILE A 377 14.59 -7.33 -19.59
C ILE A 377 15.34 -7.55 -20.90
N THR A 378 15.87 -8.75 -21.15
CA THR A 378 16.60 -9.09 -22.39
C THR A 378 15.68 -9.68 -23.47
N LYS A 379 14.41 -9.92 -23.20
CA LYS A 379 13.38 -10.34 -24.16
C LYS A 379 12.71 -9.13 -24.80
#